data_d812fa132b3a5d3f8848d432f1e49c2d
#
_entry.id   d812fa132b3a5d3f8848d432f1e49c2d
#
_cell.length_a   1.000
_cell.length_b   1.000
_cell.length_c   1.000
_cell.angle_alpha   90.00
_cell.angle_beta   90.00
_cell.angle_gamma   90.00
#
_symmetry.space_group_name_H-M   'P 1'
#
loop_
_entity.id
_entity.type
_entity.pdbx_description
1 polymer ?
#
loop_
_entity_poly.entity_id
_entity_poly.type
_entity_poly.pdbx_seq_one_letter_code
_entity_poly.pdbx_strand_id
1 'polypeptide(L)'
;MKKILTLFLTLFFATEVYADTLNDVINKVYDKGSEKAETYLQNVLDGPGETEVSISTKNENKPTGTIMIVRPYSINGKDLTFYQAQFNSYHVLGDTRQSLNYGVGKRFLSDDESYFWGVNSFIDLDKEFNSRISLGSELKASNLNVSGNYYLDAMGGSQNVGSDTERVLDGYNIEIEGQLPYAPWANVSYNSYTWEAIKASSDSEGDIYSTTINLSNDLTLKAGYDDNNISDSMDFIKLTYKFGGKDRPTISDGFSTTAFENSDVREEMLTKVKRSNIITLEV
;
A
#
# COMPACT_ATOMS: atom_id res chain seq x y z
N MET A 1 -8.03 -20.63 -5.68
CA MET A 1 -6.82 -19.81 -5.62
C MET A 1 -6.15 -19.61 -6.99
N LYS A 2 -5.65 -20.63 -7.70
CA LYS A 2 -4.99 -20.45 -9.03
C LYS A 2 -5.81 -19.60 -10.02
N LYS A 3 -7.12 -19.80 -10.16
CA LYS A 3 -7.97 -19.03 -11.10
C LYS A 3 -8.16 -17.57 -10.72
N ILE A 4 -8.15 -17.25 -9.43
CA ILE A 4 -8.30 -15.88 -8.93
C ILE A 4 -6.99 -15.13 -9.10
N LEU A 5 -5.86 -15.75 -8.78
CA LEU A 5 -4.53 -15.19 -9.02
C LEU A 5 -4.32 -14.92 -10.52
N THR A 6 -4.70 -15.86 -11.39
CA THR A 6 -4.64 -15.69 -12.83
C THR A 6 -5.54 -14.54 -13.29
N LEU A 7 -6.76 -14.42 -12.76
CA LEU A 7 -7.69 -13.34 -13.09
C LEU A 7 -7.13 -11.98 -12.67
N PHE A 8 -6.58 -11.85 -11.45
CA PHE A 8 -5.97 -10.62 -10.97
C PHE A 8 -4.70 -10.27 -11.75
N LEU A 9 -3.83 -11.24 -12.02
CA LEU A 9 -2.66 -11.06 -12.90
C LEU A 9 -3.09 -10.66 -14.31
N THR A 10 -4.13 -11.28 -14.88
CA THR A 10 -4.64 -10.92 -16.23
C THR A 10 -5.24 -9.52 -16.25
N LEU A 11 -5.99 -9.11 -15.21
CA LEU A 11 -6.50 -7.74 -15.06
C LEU A 11 -5.37 -6.72 -14.83
N PHE A 12 -4.34 -7.12 -14.08
CA PHE A 12 -3.15 -6.31 -13.82
C PHE A 12 -2.34 -6.04 -15.09
N PHE A 13 -2.34 -7.00 -16.04
CA PHE A 13 -1.56 -6.96 -17.29
C PHE A 13 -2.38 -6.67 -18.55
N ALA A 14 -3.70 -6.51 -18.45
CA ALA A 14 -4.56 -6.15 -19.59
C ALA A 14 -4.37 -4.70 -20.07
N THR A 15 -3.46 -3.94 -19.49
CA THR A 15 -2.99 -2.66 -20.04
C THR A 15 -1.83 -2.94 -21.02
N GLU A 16 -2.08 -2.80 -22.28
CA GLU A 16 -1.42 -3.30 -23.50
C GLU A 16 0.11 -3.13 -23.68
N VAL A 17 0.91 -2.74 -22.71
CA VAL A 17 2.34 -2.44 -22.92
C VAL A 17 3.31 -3.36 -22.16
N TYR A 18 2.83 -4.27 -21.31
CA TYR A 18 3.70 -5.09 -20.44
C TYR A 18 3.67 -6.59 -20.69
N ALA A 19 2.93 -7.05 -21.70
CA ALA A 19 2.95 -8.46 -22.09
C ALA A 19 4.39 -8.96 -22.39
N ASP A 20 5.22 -8.15 -23.03
CA ASP A 20 6.53 -8.61 -23.49
C ASP A 20 7.58 -8.68 -22.38
N THR A 21 7.75 -7.67 -21.53
CA THR A 21 8.82 -7.67 -20.52
C THR A 21 8.50 -8.59 -19.35
N LEU A 22 7.25 -8.68 -18.94
CA LEU A 22 6.88 -9.59 -17.86
C LEU A 22 6.62 -10.99 -18.35
N ASN A 23 6.07 -11.19 -19.56
CA ASN A 23 6.06 -12.48 -20.21
C ASN A 23 7.49 -12.97 -20.44
N ASP A 24 8.45 -12.11 -20.75
CA ASP A 24 9.87 -12.48 -20.81
C ASP A 24 10.45 -12.85 -19.44
N VAL A 25 10.08 -12.16 -18.36
CA VAL A 25 10.47 -12.51 -16.99
C VAL A 25 9.73 -13.76 -16.53
N ILE A 26 8.44 -13.86 -16.77
CA ILE A 26 7.63 -15.05 -16.47
C ILE A 26 8.11 -16.23 -17.31
N ASN A 27 8.35 -16.05 -18.60
CA ASN A 27 8.85 -17.12 -19.49
C ASN A 27 10.30 -17.50 -19.15
N LYS A 28 11.18 -16.56 -18.78
CA LYS A 28 12.53 -16.88 -18.27
C LYS A 28 12.50 -17.57 -16.91
N VAL A 29 11.52 -17.29 -16.08
CA VAL A 29 11.26 -18.01 -14.83
C VAL A 29 10.63 -19.37 -15.10
N TYR A 30 9.72 -19.47 -16.09
CA TYR A 30 9.13 -20.74 -16.54
C TYR A 30 10.14 -21.64 -17.26
N ASP A 31 10.97 -21.11 -18.15
CA ASP A 31 11.92 -21.91 -18.94
C ASP A 31 13.14 -22.42 -18.15
N LYS A 32 13.48 -21.77 -17.02
CA LYS A 32 14.67 -22.13 -16.20
C LYS A 32 14.39 -22.94 -14.94
N GLY A 33 13.15 -23.33 -14.67
CA GLY A 33 12.85 -24.14 -13.47
C GLY A 33 11.43 -23.93 -12.94
N SER A 34 10.44 -24.19 -13.78
CA SER A 34 9.03 -23.94 -13.53
C SER A 34 8.51 -24.41 -12.17
N GLU A 35 8.87 -25.61 -11.70
CA GLU A 35 8.41 -26.13 -10.41
C GLU A 35 9.06 -25.42 -9.21
N LYS A 36 10.35 -25.09 -9.28
CA LYS A 36 11.05 -24.40 -8.18
C LYS A 36 10.65 -22.94 -8.07
N ALA A 37 10.41 -22.28 -9.20
CA ALA A 37 9.96 -20.89 -9.21
C ALA A 37 8.50 -20.76 -8.77
N GLU A 38 7.61 -21.67 -9.20
CA GLU A 38 6.23 -21.74 -8.71
C GLU A 38 6.20 -22.01 -7.19
N THR A 39 6.99 -22.95 -6.73
CA THR A 39 7.10 -23.26 -5.29
C THR A 39 7.66 -22.07 -4.49
N TYR A 40 8.67 -21.37 -5.03
CA TYR A 40 9.21 -20.18 -4.38
C TYR A 40 8.20 -19.03 -4.34
N LEU A 41 7.51 -18.74 -5.44
CA LEU A 41 6.45 -17.73 -5.50
C LEU A 41 5.29 -18.10 -4.58
N GLN A 42 4.86 -19.37 -4.53
CA GLN A 42 3.84 -19.82 -3.59
C GLN A 42 4.29 -19.63 -2.15
N ASN A 43 5.52 -19.99 -1.79
CA ASN A 43 6.05 -19.79 -0.45
C ASN A 43 6.15 -18.30 -0.06
N VAL A 44 6.48 -17.43 -1.01
CA VAL A 44 6.49 -15.97 -0.80
C VAL A 44 5.06 -15.44 -0.61
N LEU A 45 4.10 -15.94 -1.37
CA LEU A 45 2.69 -15.51 -1.29
C LEU A 45 1.96 -16.12 -0.09
N ASP A 46 2.26 -17.36 0.28
CA ASP A 46 1.60 -18.12 1.36
C ASP A 46 2.38 -18.06 2.69
N GLY A 47 3.43 -17.25 2.78
CA GLY A 47 4.25 -17.09 3.98
C GLY A 47 3.48 -16.40 5.13
N PRO A 48 3.97 -16.53 6.39
CA PRO A 48 3.32 -15.88 7.53
C PRO A 48 3.28 -14.36 7.34
N GLY A 49 2.14 -13.74 7.68
CA GLY A 49 1.90 -12.30 7.52
C GLY A 49 0.89 -12.00 6.43
N GLU A 50 1.00 -10.83 5.83
CA GLU A 50 0.02 -10.34 4.86
C GLU A 50 0.59 -10.36 3.43
N THR A 51 -0.21 -10.81 2.48
CA THR A 51 0.03 -10.67 1.04
C THR A 51 -1.18 -10.04 0.41
N GLU A 52 -0.99 -8.93 -0.29
CA GLU A 52 -2.07 -8.22 -0.97
C GLU A 52 -1.74 -8.01 -2.45
N VAL A 53 -2.77 -8.13 -3.29
CA VAL A 53 -2.77 -7.62 -4.66
C VAL A 53 -3.90 -6.62 -4.79
N SER A 54 -3.62 -5.44 -5.34
CA SER A 54 -4.65 -4.42 -5.51
C SER A 54 -4.60 -3.74 -6.86
N ILE A 55 -5.77 -3.29 -7.30
CA ILE A 55 -5.95 -2.45 -8.46
C ILE A 55 -6.72 -1.21 -8.01
N SER A 56 -6.24 -0.04 -8.39
CA SER A 56 -6.93 1.22 -8.12
C SER A 56 -7.01 2.08 -9.38
N THR A 57 -8.11 2.81 -9.48
CA THR A 57 -8.30 3.86 -10.49
C THR A 57 -8.47 5.19 -9.79
N LYS A 58 -7.98 6.25 -10.39
CA LYS A 58 -8.11 7.63 -9.91
C LYS A 58 -8.57 8.48 -11.09
N ASN A 59 -9.80 9.01 -11.04
CA ASN A 59 -10.49 9.63 -12.16
C ASN A 59 -10.46 8.73 -13.41
N GLU A 60 -10.30 9.31 -14.59
CA GLU A 60 -10.20 8.61 -15.88
C GLU A 60 -8.79 8.08 -16.20
N ASN A 61 -7.88 8.11 -15.23
CA ASN A 61 -6.51 7.65 -15.40
C ASN A 61 -6.43 6.13 -15.52
N LYS A 62 -5.38 5.65 -16.18
CA LYS A 62 -5.11 4.22 -16.27
C LYS A 62 -4.91 3.61 -14.89
N PRO A 63 -5.35 2.35 -14.68
CA PRO A 63 -5.30 1.72 -13.37
C PRO A 63 -3.87 1.56 -12.84
N THR A 64 -3.72 1.72 -11.52
CA THR A 64 -2.52 1.39 -10.77
C THR A 64 -2.65 -0.01 -10.21
N GLY A 65 -1.65 -0.84 -10.43
CA GLY A 65 -1.56 -2.17 -9.87
C GLY A 65 -0.49 -2.27 -8.78
N THR A 66 -0.74 -3.06 -7.74
CA THR A 66 0.17 -3.23 -6.61
C THR A 66 0.21 -4.68 -6.15
N ILE A 67 1.41 -5.18 -5.86
CA ILE A 67 1.64 -6.44 -5.13
C ILE A 67 2.46 -6.09 -3.89
N MET A 68 2.01 -6.54 -2.72
CA MET A 68 2.63 -6.21 -1.44
C MET A 68 2.69 -7.43 -0.53
N ILE A 69 3.80 -7.56 0.19
CA ILE A 69 3.99 -8.56 1.25
C ILE A 69 4.46 -7.89 2.53
N VAL A 70 3.96 -8.38 3.67
CA VAL A 70 4.50 -8.11 5.00
C VAL A 70 4.88 -9.44 5.63
N ARG A 71 6.09 -9.56 6.14
CA ARG A 71 6.61 -10.80 6.72
C ARG A 71 7.29 -10.53 8.05
N PRO A 72 7.12 -11.40 9.04
CA PRO A 72 7.89 -11.33 10.27
C PRO A 72 9.36 -11.68 10.00
N TYR A 73 10.26 -10.85 10.53
CA TYR A 73 11.67 -11.17 10.61
C TYR A 73 11.97 -11.88 11.94
N SER A 74 11.41 -11.37 13.05
CA SER A 74 11.48 -12.00 14.36
C SER A 74 10.29 -11.62 15.22
N ILE A 75 9.84 -12.57 16.04
CA ILE A 75 8.80 -12.37 17.07
C ILE A 75 9.44 -12.71 18.41
N ASN A 76 9.45 -11.75 19.33
CA ASN A 76 10.00 -11.92 20.66
C ASN A 76 8.99 -11.42 21.71
N GLY A 77 8.15 -12.35 22.18
CA GLY A 77 7.07 -12.03 23.12
C GLY A 77 6.04 -11.08 22.52
N LYS A 78 6.08 -9.82 22.94
CA LYS A 78 5.20 -8.73 22.47
C LYS A 78 5.82 -7.86 21.37
N ASP A 79 7.08 -8.12 21.04
CA ASP A 79 7.80 -7.39 20.01
C ASP A 79 7.77 -8.14 18.68
N LEU A 80 7.49 -7.43 17.63
CA LEU A 80 7.57 -7.92 16.25
C LEU A 80 8.53 -7.05 15.46
N THR A 81 9.55 -7.65 14.87
CA THR A 81 10.33 -7.04 13.78
C THR A 81 9.86 -7.63 12.47
N PHE A 82 9.58 -6.79 11.47
CA PHE A 82 9.04 -7.20 10.18
C PHE A 82 9.74 -6.50 9.03
N TYR A 83 9.56 -7.04 7.84
CA TYR A 83 9.83 -6.33 6.59
C TYR A 83 8.57 -6.28 5.72
N GLN A 84 8.48 -5.23 4.92
CA GLN A 84 7.46 -5.04 3.91
C GLN A 84 8.13 -4.79 2.57
N ALA A 85 7.67 -5.48 1.53
CA ALA A 85 8.08 -5.21 0.16
C ALA A 85 6.83 -4.97 -0.70
N GLN A 86 6.90 -4.00 -1.61
CA GLN A 86 5.79 -3.65 -2.48
C GLN A 86 6.31 -3.30 -3.86
N PHE A 87 5.68 -3.86 -4.87
CA PHE A 87 5.87 -3.50 -6.26
C PHE A 87 4.61 -2.76 -6.76
N ASN A 88 4.82 -1.63 -7.45
CA ASN A 88 3.74 -0.85 -8.04
C ASN A 88 3.97 -0.69 -9.54
N SER A 89 2.87 -0.70 -10.29
CA SER A 89 2.82 -0.26 -11.69
C SER A 89 1.74 0.81 -11.80
N TYR A 90 2.11 2.02 -12.20
CA TYR A 90 1.23 3.18 -12.22
C TYR A 90 1.53 4.08 -13.43
N HIS A 91 0.66 5.07 -13.67
CA HIS A 91 0.83 6.04 -14.74
C HIS A 91 1.21 7.40 -14.16
N VAL A 92 2.23 8.02 -14.74
CA VAL A 92 2.67 9.38 -14.42
C VAL A 92 3.17 10.03 -15.71
N LEU A 93 2.82 11.29 -15.97
CA LEU A 93 3.26 12.08 -17.13
C LEU A 93 3.02 11.40 -18.48
N GLY A 94 1.94 10.61 -18.59
CA GLY A 94 1.57 9.89 -19.82
C GLY A 94 2.25 8.53 -19.99
N ASP A 95 3.26 8.20 -19.19
CA ASP A 95 4.00 6.93 -19.25
C ASP A 95 3.64 5.97 -18.12
N THR A 96 3.86 4.67 -18.35
CA THR A 96 3.76 3.67 -17.30
C THR A 96 5.09 3.57 -16.56
N ARG A 97 5.00 3.68 -15.25
CA ARG A 97 6.14 3.62 -14.34
C ARG A 97 6.00 2.47 -13.36
N GLN A 98 7.11 1.88 -12.99
CA GLN A 98 7.18 0.88 -11.93
C GLN A 98 8.02 1.42 -10.78
N SER A 99 7.65 1.01 -9.55
CA SER A 99 8.46 1.26 -8.37
C SER A 99 8.51 0.05 -7.46
N LEU A 100 9.61 -0.04 -6.74
CA LEU A 100 9.83 -1.00 -5.66
C LEU A 100 9.98 -0.22 -4.35
N ASN A 101 9.19 -0.62 -3.34
CA ASN A 101 9.32 -0.15 -1.99
C ASN A 101 9.80 -1.31 -1.12
N TYR A 102 10.82 -1.08 -0.30
CA TYR A 102 11.27 -2.04 0.69
C TYR A 102 11.47 -1.34 2.02
N GLY A 103 10.92 -1.93 3.07
CA GLY A 103 11.02 -1.34 4.40
C GLY A 103 11.13 -2.40 5.49
N VAL A 104 11.61 -1.92 6.62
CA VAL A 104 11.70 -2.68 7.87
C VAL A 104 11.04 -1.88 8.98
N GLY A 105 10.46 -2.59 9.94
CA GLY A 105 9.83 -1.95 11.08
C GLY A 105 9.85 -2.82 12.31
N LYS A 106 9.57 -2.18 13.43
CA LYS A 106 9.38 -2.85 14.70
C LYS A 106 8.10 -2.36 15.36
N ARG A 107 7.30 -3.31 15.86
CA ARG A 107 6.03 -3.09 16.56
C ARG A 107 6.12 -3.63 17.98
N PHE A 108 5.48 -2.92 18.91
CA PHE A 108 5.50 -3.18 20.33
C PHE A 108 4.05 -3.26 20.82
N LEU A 109 3.61 -4.47 21.18
CA LEU A 109 2.28 -4.69 21.72
C LEU A 109 2.22 -4.26 23.19
N SER A 110 1.15 -3.56 23.57
CA SER A 110 0.91 -3.15 24.95
C SER A 110 0.76 -4.35 25.89
N ASP A 111 0.87 -4.11 27.21
CA ASP A 111 0.79 -5.18 28.19
C ASP A 111 -0.57 -5.86 28.28
N ASP A 112 -1.62 -5.09 28.05
CA ASP A 112 -3.01 -5.54 28.00
C ASP A 112 -3.49 -5.96 26.60
N GLU A 113 -2.57 -5.91 25.60
CA GLU A 113 -2.83 -6.25 24.20
C GLU A 113 -3.94 -5.39 23.54
N SER A 114 -4.25 -4.24 24.11
CA SER A 114 -5.31 -3.34 23.59
C SER A 114 -4.84 -2.46 22.43
N TYR A 115 -3.54 -2.26 22.27
CA TYR A 115 -2.94 -1.53 21.15
C TYR A 115 -1.49 -1.98 20.92
N PHE A 116 -0.97 -1.68 19.74
CA PHE A 116 0.48 -1.64 19.50
C PHE A 116 0.88 -0.28 18.96
N TRP A 117 2.15 0.07 19.15
CA TRP A 117 2.80 1.15 18.44
C TRP A 117 4.00 0.63 17.69
N GLY A 118 4.42 1.34 16.66
CA GLY A 118 5.54 0.89 15.83
C GLY A 118 6.28 2.04 15.17
N VAL A 119 7.50 1.72 14.75
CA VAL A 119 8.34 2.57 13.93
C VAL A 119 8.82 1.80 12.72
N ASN A 120 9.01 2.49 11.61
CA ASN A 120 9.44 1.88 10.37
C ASN A 120 10.30 2.83 9.54
N SER A 121 11.04 2.26 8.61
CA SER A 121 11.80 2.99 7.59
C SER A 121 11.71 2.26 6.27
N PHE A 122 11.58 3.01 5.18
CA PHE A 122 11.50 2.49 3.83
C PHE A 122 12.48 3.18 2.90
N ILE A 123 12.89 2.46 1.87
CA ILE A 123 13.49 2.98 0.65
C ILE A 123 12.54 2.68 -0.51
N ASP A 124 12.28 3.67 -1.34
CA ASP A 124 11.48 3.60 -2.55
C ASP A 124 12.38 3.89 -3.74
N LEU A 125 12.25 3.11 -4.81
CA LEU A 125 13.01 3.26 -6.03
C LEU A 125 12.07 3.08 -7.21
N ASP A 126 12.08 3.99 -8.19
CA ASP A 126 11.36 3.81 -9.45
C ASP A 126 12.31 3.37 -10.60
N LYS A 127 11.74 3.02 -11.74
CA LYS A 127 12.50 2.56 -12.90
C LYS A 127 13.40 3.65 -13.52
N GLU A 128 13.14 4.93 -13.24
CA GLU A 128 13.94 6.07 -13.70
C GLU A 128 14.99 6.48 -12.67
N PHE A 129 15.21 5.64 -11.64
CA PHE A 129 16.16 5.83 -10.54
C PHE A 129 15.84 7.01 -9.62
N ASN A 130 14.61 7.56 -9.65
CA ASN A 130 14.16 8.39 -8.57
C ASN A 130 14.09 7.56 -7.28
N SER A 131 14.63 8.07 -6.19
CA SER A 131 14.71 7.34 -4.95
C SER A 131 14.33 8.20 -3.75
N ARG A 132 13.62 7.58 -2.80
CA ARG A 132 13.09 8.23 -1.62
C ARG A 132 13.29 7.35 -0.39
N ILE A 133 13.66 7.96 0.72
CA ILE A 133 13.67 7.33 2.05
C ILE A 133 12.46 7.85 2.82
N SER A 134 11.88 7.02 3.68
CA SER A 134 10.89 7.48 4.64
C SER A 134 11.12 6.91 6.04
N LEU A 135 10.68 7.70 7.02
CA LEU A 135 10.57 7.30 8.43
C LEU A 135 9.12 7.42 8.83
N GLY A 136 8.60 6.38 9.48
CA GLY A 136 7.20 6.36 9.90
C GLY A 136 7.03 5.89 11.34
N SER A 137 5.90 6.30 11.90
CA SER A 137 5.40 5.81 13.18
C SER A 137 3.92 5.46 13.06
N GLU A 138 3.48 4.51 13.86
CA GLU A 138 2.10 4.06 13.87
C GLU A 138 1.64 3.73 15.29
N LEU A 139 0.35 3.95 15.54
CA LEU A 139 -0.37 3.49 16.72
C LEU A 139 -1.64 2.81 16.23
N LYS A 140 -1.88 1.57 16.62
CA LYS A 140 -3.07 0.81 16.24
C LYS A 140 -3.72 0.18 17.45
N ALA A 141 -4.99 0.48 17.65
CA ALA A 141 -5.90 -0.16 18.58
C ALA A 141 -7.00 -0.90 17.79
N SER A 142 -7.88 -1.61 18.48
CA SER A 142 -8.97 -2.39 17.83
C SER A 142 -9.79 -1.59 16.82
N ASN A 143 -10.09 -0.33 17.13
CA ASN A 143 -11.03 0.48 16.36
C ASN A 143 -10.42 1.74 15.76
N LEU A 144 -9.13 1.99 16.02
CA LEU A 144 -8.44 3.21 15.63
C LEU A 144 -7.02 2.90 15.18
N ASN A 145 -6.62 3.50 14.08
CA ASN A 145 -5.28 3.46 13.56
C ASN A 145 -4.82 4.89 13.24
N VAL A 146 -3.66 5.28 13.74
CA VAL A 146 -3.02 6.56 13.45
C VAL A 146 -1.62 6.28 12.94
N SER A 147 -1.25 6.87 11.82
CA SER A 147 0.09 6.76 11.25
C SER A 147 0.58 8.11 10.77
N GLY A 148 1.90 8.32 10.88
CA GLY A 148 2.57 9.49 10.33
C GLY A 148 3.86 9.07 9.68
N ASN A 149 4.17 9.66 8.52
CA ASN A 149 5.36 9.37 7.75
C ASN A 149 6.02 10.66 7.29
N TYR A 150 7.33 10.69 7.29
CA TYR A 150 8.15 11.75 6.70
C TYR A 150 9.00 11.15 5.58
N TYR A 151 9.08 11.84 4.47
CA TYR A 151 9.71 11.40 3.22
C TYR A 151 10.82 12.36 2.83
N LEU A 152 11.95 11.80 2.39
CA LEU A 152 13.13 12.54 1.98
C LEU A 152 13.64 12.03 0.64
N ASP A 153 14.05 12.92 -0.24
CA ASP A 153 14.86 12.56 -1.40
C ASP A 153 16.13 11.83 -0.95
N ALA A 154 16.32 10.60 -1.44
CA ALA A 154 17.43 9.76 -0.99
C ALA A 154 18.78 10.12 -1.64
N MET A 155 18.77 10.66 -2.85
CA MET A 155 19.99 10.92 -3.63
C MET A 155 20.31 12.40 -3.76
N GLY A 156 19.32 13.27 -3.60
CA GLY A 156 19.45 14.71 -3.85
C GLY A 156 19.77 15.02 -5.32
N GLY A 157 18.96 15.82 -5.95
CA GLY A 157 19.23 16.22 -7.32
C GLY A 157 18.05 16.03 -8.26
N SER A 158 18.33 15.77 -9.54
CA SER A 158 17.31 15.61 -10.56
C SER A 158 17.65 14.45 -11.50
N GLN A 159 16.63 13.79 -12.02
CA GLN A 159 16.73 12.79 -13.07
C GLN A 159 16.22 13.39 -14.38
N ASN A 160 16.96 13.18 -15.47
CA ASN A 160 16.51 13.58 -16.80
C ASN A 160 15.79 12.40 -17.44
N VAL A 161 14.49 12.54 -17.67
CA VAL A 161 13.62 11.50 -18.23
C VAL A 161 13.01 12.05 -19.52
N GLY A 162 13.49 11.59 -20.66
CA GLY A 162 13.11 12.17 -21.96
C GLY A 162 13.48 13.65 -22.07
N SER A 163 12.47 14.51 -22.22
CA SER A 163 12.62 15.98 -22.25
C SER A 163 12.50 16.64 -20.88
N ASP A 164 12.07 15.88 -19.88
CA ASP A 164 11.69 16.41 -18.57
C ASP A 164 12.80 16.23 -17.54
N THR A 165 12.80 17.09 -16.52
CA THR A 165 13.72 17.00 -15.39
C THR A 165 12.92 16.77 -14.14
N GLU A 166 12.94 15.53 -13.64
CA GLU A 166 12.21 15.10 -12.46
C GLU A 166 13.01 15.32 -11.17
N ARG A 167 12.32 15.71 -10.11
CA ARG A 167 12.87 15.88 -8.75
C ARG A 167 11.95 15.23 -7.74
N VAL A 168 12.50 14.44 -6.84
CA VAL A 168 11.76 13.85 -5.74
C VAL A 168 11.46 14.93 -4.71
N LEU A 169 10.18 15.02 -4.32
CA LEU A 169 9.76 15.96 -3.29
C LEU A 169 9.90 15.35 -1.90
N ASP A 170 10.46 16.13 -0.97
CA ASP A 170 10.34 15.88 0.46
C ASP A 170 8.90 16.15 0.89
N GLY A 171 8.48 15.56 2.02
CA GLY A 171 7.15 15.80 2.50
C GLY A 171 6.74 14.88 3.65
N TYR A 172 5.49 14.97 4.04
CA TYR A 172 4.93 14.15 5.11
C TYR A 172 3.45 13.87 4.88
N ASN A 173 2.97 12.84 5.56
CA ASN A 173 1.54 12.60 5.68
C ASN A 173 1.17 12.08 7.07
N ILE A 174 -0.07 12.35 7.47
CA ILE A 174 -0.70 11.81 8.69
C ILE A 174 -2.02 11.19 8.27
N GLU A 175 -2.25 9.93 8.65
CA GLU A 175 -3.50 9.22 8.40
C GLU A 175 -4.13 8.77 9.72
N ILE A 176 -5.44 9.02 9.85
CA ILE A 176 -6.29 8.50 10.93
C ILE A 176 -7.36 7.64 10.27
N GLU A 177 -7.53 6.42 10.75
CA GLU A 177 -8.59 5.50 10.30
C GLU A 177 -9.32 4.93 11.51
N GLY A 178 -10.64 4.90 11.44
CA GLY A 178 -11.48 4.35 12.50
C GLY A 178 -12.60 3.47 11.95
N GLN A 179 -13.04 2.51 12.77
CA GLN A 179 -14.20 1.68 12.48
C GLN A 179 -15.46 2.54 12.43
N LEU A 180 -16.33 2.29 11.44
CA LEU A 180 -17.64 2.95 11.39
C LEU A 180 -18.57 2.37 12.47
N PRO A 181 -19.19 3.22 13.32
CA PRO A 181 -20.09 2.73 14.37
C PRO A 181 -21.19 1.80 13.82
N TYR A 182 -21.42 0.70 14.50
CA TYR A 182 -22.41 -0.36 14.15
C TYR A 182 -22.14 -1.10 12.84
N ALA A 183 -21.06 -0.75 12.11
CA ALA A 183 -20.66 -1.38 10.86
C ALA A 183 -19.20 -1.88 10.96
N PRO A 184 -18.93 -2.98 11.69
CA PRO A 184 -17.56 -3.45 11.94
C PRO A 184 -16.82 -3.87 10.66
N TRP A 185 -17.54 -4.05 9.57
CA TRP A 185 -17.03 -4.34 8.24
C TRP A 185 -16.58 -3.09 7.46
N ALA A 186 -16.75 -1.88 8.03
CA ALA A 186 -16.43 -0.61 7.37
C ALA A 186 -15.50 0.26 8.23
N ASN A 187 -14.50 0.88 7.60
CA ASN A 187 -13.64 1.88 8.20
C ASN A 187 -13.69 3.17 7.40
N VAL A 188 -13.60 4.30 8.09
CA VAL A 188 -13.43 5.63 7.48
C VAL A 188 -12.03 6.12 7.77
N SER A 189 -11.39 6.79 6.80
CA SER A 189 -10.06 7.35 6.98
C SER A 189 -9.96 8.77 6.46
N TYR A 190 -9.13 9.54 7.14
CA TYR A 190 -8.67 10.86 6.74
C TYR A 190 -7.15 10.83 6.67
N ASN A 191 -6.59 11.32 5.57
CA ASN A 191 -5.14 11.42 5.36
C ASN A 191 -4.85 12.83 4.85
N SER A 192 -4.05 13.59 5.60
CA SER A 192 -3.52 14.89 5.18
C SER A 192 -2.06 14.75 4.77
N TYR A 193 -1.65 15.40 3.70
CA TYR A 193 -0.29 15.36 3.21
C TYR A 193 0.20 16.71 2.72
N THR A 194 1.53 16.88 2.80
CA THR A 194 2.25 18.03 2.22
C THR A 194 3.51 17.53 1.53
N TRP A 195 3.78 18.02 0.31
CA TRP A 195 5.00 17.80 -0.45
C TRP A 195 5.65 19.15 -0.73
N GLU A 196 6.88 19.32 -0.26
CA GLU A 196 7.63 20.57 -0.31
C GLU A 196 8.06 20.88 -1.74
N ALA A 197 7.64 22.03 -2.28
CA ALA A 197 8.00 22.46 -3.62
C ALA A 197 9.50 22.82 -3.72
N ILE A 198 10.13 22.46 -4.82
CA ILE A 198 11.52 22.81 -5.11
C ILE A 198 11.59 24.03 -6.03
N LYS A 199 10.77 24.06 -7.07
CA LYS A 199 10.71 25.15 -8.07
C LYS A 199 9.34 25.82 -8.15
N ALA A 200 8.27 25.07 -7.84
CA ALA A 200 6.92 25.60 -7.83
C ALA A 200 6.80 26.71 -6.76
N SER A 201 5.82 27.59 -6.93
CA SER A 201 5.58 28.72 -6.02
C SER A 201 4.93 28.35 -4.71
N SER A 202 4.39 27.13 -4.60
CA SER A 202 3.70 26.62 -3.41
C SER A 202 3.88 25.13 -3.29
N ASP A 203 3.85 24.64 -2.06
CA ASP A 203 3.83 23.22 -1.74
C ASP A 203 2.57 22.55 -2.28
N SER A 204 2.67 21.24 -2.55
CA SER A 204 1.50 20.42 -2.88
C SER A 204 0.89 19.89 -1.61
N GLU A 205 -0.30 20.35 -1.29
CA GLU A 205 -1.04 19.99 -0.09
C GLU A 205 -2.38 19.37 -0.46
N GLY A 206 -2.83 18.39 0.33
CA GLY A 206 -4.13 17.78 0.10
C GLY A 206 -4.62 16.92 1.25
N ASP A 207 -5.92 16.66 1.20
CA ASP A 207 -6.69 15.88 2.15
C ASP A 207 -7.42 14.74 1.43
N ILE A 208 -7.22 13.51 1.89
CA ILE A 208 -7.87 12.32 1.33
C ILE A 208 -8.89 11.79 2.33
N TYR A 209 -10.14 11.74 1.91
CA TYR A 209 -11.24 11.13 2.65
C TYR A 209 -11.59 9.80 2.00
N SER A 210 -11.70 8.73 2.77
CA SER A 210 -12.03 7.43 2.18
C SER A 210 -12.78 6.51 3.12
N THR A 211 -13.50 5.56 2.51
CA THR A 211 -14.18 4.48 3.20
C THR A 211 -13.66 3.15 2.66
N THR A 212 -13.34 2.25 3.56
CA THR A 212 -12.91 0.88 3.27
C THR A 212 -13.98 -0.09 3.72
N ILE A 213 -14.41 -1.00 2.84
CA ILE A 213 -15.47 -1.99 3.08
C ILE A 213 -14.90 -3.39 2.89
N ASN A 214 -15.05 -4.26 3.87
CA ASN A 214 -14.73 -5.68 3.76
C ASN A 214 -15.88 -6.37 3.03
N LEU A 215 -15.68 -6.73 1.76
CA LEU A 215 -16.68 -7.47 0.97
C LEU A 215 -16.69 -8.95 1.31
N SER A 216 -15.54 -9.51 1.67
CA SER A 216 -15.32 -10.87 2.19
C SER A 216 -14.07 -10.91 3.04
N ASN A 217 -13.72 -12.08 3.58
CA ASN A 217 -12.46 -12.29 4.31
C ASN A 217 -11.22 -11.90 3.48
N ASP A 218 -11.27 -12.13 2.17
CA ASP A 218 -10.16 -11.89 1.25
C ASP A 218 -10.29 -10.59 0.46
N LEU A 219 -11.50 -10.03 0.30
CA LEU A 219 -11.75 -8.94 -0.64
C LEU A 219 -12.18 -7.66 0.06
N THR A 220 -11.51 -6.56 -0.26
CA THR A 220 -11.77 -5.23 0.29
C THR A 220 -11.96 -4.22 -0.84
N LEU A 221 -12.97 -3.37 -0.71
CA LEU A 221 -13.21 -2.21 -1.55
C LEU A 221 -12.88 -0.94 -0.76
N LYS A 222 -12.05 -0.06 -1.31
CA LYS A 222 -11.83 1.29 -0.78
C LYS A 222 -12.27 2.30 -1.83
N ALA A 223 -13.11 3.25 -1.45
CA ALA A 223 -13.48 4.39 -2.26
C ALA A 223 -13.15 5.68 -1.51
N GLY A 224 -12.74 6.71 -2.23
CA GLY A 224 -12.34 7.95 -1.60
C GLY A 224 -12.24 9.11 -2.58
N TYR A 225 -11.91 10.23 -2.00
CA TYR A 225 -11.83 11.54 -2.64
C TYR A 225 -10.55 12.24 -2.15
N ASP A 226 -9.76 12.73 -3.08
CA ASP A 226 -8.51 13.47 -2.84
C ASP A 226 -8.74 14.93 -3.23
N ASP A 227 -8.76 15.81 -2.25
CA ASP A 227 -8.88 17.25 -2.41
C ASP A 227 -7.50 17.88 -2.23
N ASN A 228 -6.98 18.53 -3.27
CA ASN A 228 -5.64 19.10 -3.25
C ASN A 228 -5.57 20.44 -3.98
N ASN A 229 -4.51 21.19 -3.70
CA ASN A 229 -4.31 22.54 -4.22
C ASN A 229 -3.66 22.61 -5.61
N ILE A 230 -3.26 21.47 -6.19
CA ILE A 230 -2.53 21.43 -7.47
C ILE A 230 -3.45 21.05 -8.64
N SER A 231 -4.44 20.22 -8.41
CA SER A 231 -5.35 19.72 -9.44
C SER A 231 -6.79 19.75 -8.96
N ASP A 232 -7.74 19.56 -9.90
CA ASP A 232 -9.11 19.29 -9.53
C ASP A 232 -9.18 18.06 -8.62
N SER A 233 -10.13 18.09 -7.70
CA SER A 233 -10.40 17.01 -6.77
C SER A 233 -10.64 15.69 -7.50
N MET A 234 -10.12 14.60 -6.95
CA MET A 234 -10.07 13.30 -7.64
C MET A 234 -10.72 12.20 -6.84
N ASP A 235 -11.76 11.59 -7.41
CA ASP A 235 -12.31 10.34 -6.88
C ASP A 235 -11.40 9.15 -7.20
N PHE A 236 -11.36 8.19 -6.31
CA PHE A 236 -10.67 6.93 -6.55
C PHE A 236 -11.43 5.73 -6.01
N ILE A 237 -11.20 4.59 -6.67
CA ILE A 237 -11.68 3.28 -6.21
C ILE A 237 -10.49 2.33 -6.21
N LYS A 238 -10.36 1.54 -5.14
CA LYS A 238 -9.34 0.52 -5.00
C LYS A 238 -9.95 -0.80 -4.56
N LEU A 239 -9.70 -1.85 -5.32
CA LEU A 239 -10.04 -3.22 -4.98
C LEU A 239 -8.77 -3.94 -4.52
N THR A 240 -8.83 -4.59 -3.37
CA THR A 240 -7.71 -5.33 -2.77
C THR A 240 -8.10 -6.75 -2.49
N TYR A 241 -7.31 -7.70 -2.96
CA TYR A 241 -7.40 -9.10 -2.59
C TYR A 241 -6.26 -9.47 -1.64
N LYS A 242 -6.61 -10.06 -0.49
CA LYS A 242 -5.67 -10.56 0.53
C LYS A 242 -5.58 -12.08 0.44
N PHE A 243 -4.36 -12.58 0.33
CA PHE A 243 -4.13 -14.04 0.33
C PHE A 243 -4.16 -14.56 1.75
N GLY A 244 -4.90 -15.69 1.96
CA GLY A 244 -5.05 -16.26 3.29
C GLY A 244 -5.79 -15.34 4.24
N GLY A 245 -6.83 -14.67 3.73
CA GLY A 245 -7.63 -13.72 4.49
C GLY A 245 -8.12 -14.32 5.81
N LYS A 246 -7.96 -13.54 6.87
CA LYS A 246 -8.41 -13.91 8.21
C LYS A 246 -9.91 -13.70 8.33
N ASP A 247 -10.51 -14.42 9.25
CA ASP A 247 -11.89 -14.19 9.64
C ASP A 247 -12.05 -12.77 10.18
N ARG A 248 -12.96 -12.02 9.61
CA ARG A 248 -13.23 -10.62 9.95
C ARG A 248 -14.65 -10.24 9.59
N PRO A 249 -15.23 -9.22 10.24
CA PRO A 249 -16.54 -8.72 9.85
C PRO A 249 -16.56 -8.29 8.38
N THR A 250 -17.61 -8.71 7.68
CA THR A 250 -17.87 -8.44 6.26
C THR A 250 -19.23 -7.78 6.08
N ILE A 251 -19.47 -7.16 4.93
CA ILE A 251 -20.76 -6.52 4.63
C ILE A 251 -21.94 -7.51 4.72
N SER A 252 -21.69 -8.81 4.50
CA SER A 252 -22.72 -9.85 4.62
C SER A 252 -23.18 -10.14 6.04
N ASP A 253 -22.39 -9.76 7.05
CA ASP A 253 -22.73 -9.93 8.46
C ASP A 253 -23.73 -8.87 8.95
N GLY A 254 -23.95 -7.82 8.15
CA GLY A 254 -24.88 -6.75 8.46
C GLY A 254 -24.38 -5.78 9.52
N PHE A 255 -25.31 -5.10 10.18
CA PHE A 255 -24.98 -4.14 11.25
C PHE A 255 -24.91 -4.82 12.61
N SER A 256 -23.93 -4.41 13.40
CA SER A 256 -23.78 -4.85 14.80
C SER A 256 -24.76 -4.15 15.73
N THR A 257 -25.02 -4.77 16.87
CA THR A 257 -25.76 -4.15 17.97
C THR A 257 -24.88 -3.28 18.88
N THR A 258 -23.55 -3.43 18.78
CA THR A 258 -22.57 -2.64 19.50
C THR A 258 -21.95 -1.59 18.57
N ALA A 259 -21.66 -0.40 19.11
CA ALA A 259 -21.12 0.67 18.28
C ALA A 259 -19.74 0.32 17.69
N PHE A 260 -18.90 -0.34 18.48
CA PHE A 260 -17.58 -0.78 18.05
C PHE A 260 -17.33 -2.21 18.49
N GLU A 261 -16.79 -3.01 17.59
CA GLU A 261 -16.35 -4.37 17.88
C GLU A 261 -14.83 -4.39 18.03
N ASN A 262 -14.36 -5.12 19.06
CA ASN A 262 -12.93 -5.27 19.27
C ASN A 262 -12.36 -6.32 18.34
N SER A 263 -11.24 -5.99 17.68
CA SER A 263 -10.41 -6.95 16.95
C SER A 263 -9.22 -7.40 17.83
N ASP A 264 -8.66 -8.55 17.49
CA ASP A 264 -7.40 -8.99 18.09
C ASP A 264 -6.25 -8.15 17.54
N VAL A 265 -5.75 -7.23 18.37
CA VAL A 265 -4.68 -6.30 18.01
C VAL A 265 -3.36 -7.03 17.74
N ARG A 266 -3.10 -8.17 18.40
CA ARG A 266 -1.92 -8.99 18.16
C ARG A 266 -1.92 -9.55 16.73
N GLU A 267 -3.06 -9.98 16.23
CA GLU A 267 -3.19 -10.44 14.85
C GLU A 267 -2.96 -9.35 13.83
N GLU A 268 -3.25 -8.11 14.19
CA GLU A 268 -3.05 -6.93 13.33
C GLU A 268 -1.58 -6.49 13.24
N MET A 269 -0.69 -7.05 14.07
CA MET A 269 0.73 -6.69 14.05
C MET A 269 1.46 -7.07 12.75
N LEU A 270 0.89 -7.92 11.90
CA LEU A 270 1.45 -8.28 10.58
C LEU A 270 0.68 -7.66 9.40
N THR A 271 -0.13 -6.62 9.66
CA THR A 271 -0.75 -5.84 8.58
C THR A 271 0.24 -4.82 7.99
N LYS A 272 -0.07 -4.34 6.79
CA LYS A 272 0.76 -3.36 6.10
C LYS A 272 0.92 -2.04 6.88
N VAL A 273 2.09 -1.42 6.71
CA VAL A 273 2.31 -0.02 7.12
C VAL A 273 1.52 0.90 6.19
N LYS A 274 0.81 1.88 6.77
CA LYS A 274 0.10 2.91 6.03
C LYS A 274 1.03 4.07 5.70
N ARG A 275 1.25 4.27 4.40
CA ARG A 275 2.14 5.31 3.88
C ARG A 275 1.86 5.61 2.40
N SER A 276 2.41 6.70 1.87
CA SER A 276 2.48 6.93 0.43
C SER A 276 3.54 6.00 -0.19
N ASN A 277 3.13 5.18 -1.15
CA ASN A 277 4.00 4.18 -1.79
C ASN A 277 4.47 4.60 -3.20
N ILE A 278 3.93 5.67 -3.75
CA ILE A 278 4.35 6.24 -5.03
C ILE A 278 5.21 7.47 -4.72
N ILE A 279 6.36 7.56 -5.39
CA ILE A 279 7.27 8.72 -5.26
C ILE A 279 6.59 9.93 -5.87
N THR A 280 6.49 11.01 -5.09
CA THR A 280 5.97 12.29 -5.57
C THR A 280 7.08 13.08 -6.23
N LEU A 281 6.81 13.58 -7.43
CA LEU A 281 7.79 14.24 -8.29
C LEU A 281 7.33 15.64 -8.64
N GLU A 282 8.28 16.56 -8.73
CA GLU A 282 8.15 17.84 -9.43
C GLU A 282 8.91 17.76 -10.75
N VAL A 283 8.30 18.31 -11.82
CA VAL A 283 8.81 18.25 -13.20
C VAL A 283 9.00 19.65 -13.77
#